data_3ef07eb3a2f7f9367d4511f43104bf6e
#
_entry.id   3ef07eb3a2f7f9367d4511f43104bf6e
#
_cell.length_a   1.000
_cell.length_b   1.000
_cell.length_c   1.000
_cell.angle_alpha   90.00
_cell.angle_beta   90.00
_cell.angle_gamma   90.00
#
_symmetry.space_group_name_H-M   'P 1'
#
loop_
_entity.id
_entity.type
_entity.pdbx_description
1 polymer ?
#
loop_
_entity_poly.entity_id
_entity_poly.type
_entity_poly.pdbx_seq_one_letter_code
_entity_poly.pdbx_strand_id
1 'polypeptide(L)'
;MKRWFSSFIGMILVCAITIAQTSISLLPKPQLCKDTGKNFTMGKVKLSTPVLRPEWEVFIMNAGGEIVEHSSSVIEVELVPSIDEARLNRDEAYRLSVSNKRIKIEAVTEQGVYWAMQTLRQLEQKKGKEALLPDVRL
;
A
#
# COMPACT_ATOMS: atom_id res chain seq x y z
N MET A 1 -51.27 -25.71 -46.26
CA MET A 1 -50.77 -25.89 -44.86
C MET A 1 -49.49 -25.09 -44.73
N LYS A 2 -49.53 -24.03 -44.02
CA LYS A 2 -48.33 -23.21 -43.77
C LYS A 2 -47.81 -23.57 -42.39
N ARG A 3 -46.64 -24.21 -42.33
CA ARG A 3 -45.92 -24.46 -41.06
C ARG A 3 -45.10 -23.24 -40.74
N TRP A 4 -45.45 -22.56 -39.70
CA TRP A 4 -44.65 -21.50 -39.11
C TRP A 4 -43.61 -22.13 -38.18
N PHE A 5 -42.38 -22.17 -38.63
CA PHE A 5 -41.26 -22.45 -37.73
C PHE A 5 -40.87 -21.17 -37.06
N SER A 6 -41.34 -20.97 -35.85
CA SER A 6 -40.88 -19.91 -34.97
C SER A 6 -39.53 -20.31 -34.43
N SER A 7 -38.48 -19.74 -35.05
CA SER A 7 -37.10 -19.92 -34.56
C SER A 7 -36.92 -19.05 -33.36
N PHE A 8 -37.03 -19.61 -32.17
CA PHE A 8 -36.58 -18.98 -30.90
C PHE A 8 -35.08 -19.01 -30.89
N ILE A 9 -34.44 -17.94 -31.32
CA ILE A 9 -33.03 -17.67 -31.07
C ILE A 9 -32.95 -17.24 -29.63
N GLY A 10 -32.57 -18.20 -28.76
CA GLY A 10 -32.21 -17.93 -27.39
C GLY A 10 -30.95 -17.08 -27.35
N MET A 11 -31.12 -15.81 -27.08
CA MET A 11 -30.04 -14.88 -26.83
C MET A 11 -29.47 -15.18 -25.45
N ILE A 12 -28.42 -15.99 -25.42
CA ILE A 12 -27.65 -16.24 -24.21
C ILE A 12 -26.88 -14.97 -23.91
N LEU A 13 -27.41 -14.17 -22.97
CA LEU A 13 -26.72 -13.02 -22.41
C LEU A 13 -25.60 -13.55 -21.51
N VAL A 14 -24.41 -13.70 -22.06
CA VAL A 14 -23.20 -13.97 -21.29
C VAL A 14 -22.88 -12.70 -20.51
N CYS A 15 -23.31 -12.66 -19.25
CA CYS A 15 -22.88 -11.64 -18.30
C CYS A 15 -21.39 -11.87 -18.03
N ALA A 16 -20.52 -11.21 -18.78
CA ALA A 16 -19.10 -11.14 -18.46
C ALA A 16 -18.97 -10.32 -17.17
N ILE A 17 -18.78 -11.01 -16.04
CA ILE A 17 -18.41 -10.38 -14.79
C ILE A 17 -16.96 -9.91 -14.97
N THR A 18 -16.78 -8.68 -15.39
CA THR A 18 -15.50 -8.00 -15.33
C THR A 18 -15.19 -7.75 -13.86
N ILE A 19 -14.34 -8.60 -13.29
CA ILE A 19 -13.72 -8.32 -12.00
C ILE A 19 -12.81 -7.13 -12.26
N ALA A 20 -13.26 -5.95 -11.86
CA ALA A 20 -12.42 -4.76 -11.86
C ALA A 20 -11.31 -4.99 -10.84
N GLN A 21 -10.13 -5.38 -11.32
CA GLN A 21 -8.92 -5.32 -10.52
C GLN A 21 -8.66 -3.84 -10.25
N THR A 22 -8.93 -3.40 -9.03
CA THR A 22 -8.53 -2.08 -8.56
C THR A 22 -7.00 -2.06 -8.45
N SER A 23 -6.34 -1.73 -9.53
CA SER A 23 -4.91 -1.49 -9.52
C SER A 23 -4.65 -0.21 -8.72
N ILE A 24 -3.90 -0.33 -7.64
CA ILE A 24 -3.42 0.82 -6.87
C ILE A 24 -2.42 1.55 -7.76
N SER A 25 -2.78 2.74 -8.23
CA SER A 25 -1.86 3.58 -8.99
C SER A 25 -1.04 4.44 -8.03
N LEU A 26 0.22 4.13 -7.86
CA LEU A 26 1.18 4.87 -7.07
C LEU A 26 2.13 5.66 -7.97
N LEU A 27 2.58 6.81 -7.49
CA LEU A 27 3.56 7.66 -8.17
C LEU A 27 4.72 7.99 -7.22
N PRO A 28 5.98 7.68 -7.58
CA PRO A 28 6.39 6.90 -8.75
C PRO A 28 5.89 5.45 -8.70
N LYS A 29 5.72 4.82 -9.87
CA LYS A 29 5.26 3.42 -9.93
C LYS A 29 6.26 2.50 -9.23
N PRO A 30 5.84 1.72 -8.23
CA PRO A 30 6.70 0.72 -7.63
C PRO A 30 7.03 -0.38 -8.66
N GLN A 31 8.23 -0.94 -8.56
CA GLN A 31 8.64 -2.03 -9.46
C GLN A 31 7.86 -3.32 -9.19
N LEU A 32 7.46 -3.54 -7.96
CA LEU A 32 6.66 -4.67 -7.52
C LEU A 32 5.67 -4.22 -6.45
N CYS A 33 4.39 -4.48 -6.66
CA CYS A 33 3.33 -4.20 -5.70
C CYS A 33 2.39 -5.38 -5.60
N LYS A 34 2.15 -5.87 -4.38
CA LYS A 34 1.15 -6.90 -4.09
C LYS A 34 0.22 -6.40 -2.99
N ASP A 35 -1.06 -6.36 -3.29
CA ASP A 35 -2.12 -6.09 -2.30
C ASP A 35 -2.58 -7.44 -1.72
N THR A 36 -2.54 -7.57 -0.41
CA THR A 36 -2.96 -8.81 0.29
C THR A 36 -4.36 -8.70 0.89
N GLY A 37 -5.03 -7.56 0.73
CA GLY A 37 -6.39 -7.32 1.18
C GLY A 37 -6.54 -7.06 2.68
N LYS A 38 -5.45 -7.00 3.45
CA LYS A 38 -5.44 -6.60 4.87
C LYS A 38 -5.16 -5.12 4.97
N ASN A 39 -5.56 -4.50 6.09
CA ASN A 39 -5.37 -3.08 6.31
C ASN A 39 -4.65 -2.83 7.63
N PHE A 40 -3.73 -1.86 7.63
CA PHE A 40 -3.17 -1.29 8.84
C PHE A 40 -4.04 -0.10 9.26
N THR A 41 -4.47 -0.07 10.51
CA THR A 41 -5.22 1.06 11.07
C THR A 41 -4.29 1.93 11.88
N MET A 42 -4.22 3.23 11.53
CA MET A 42 -3.46 4.19 12.29
C MET A 42 -4.17 4.49 13.61
N GLY A 43 -3.48 4.31 14.71
CA GLY A 43 -3.98 4.54 16.05
C GLY A 43 -2.80 4.76 16.98
N LYS A 44 -2.77 4.10 18.13
CA LYS A 44 -1.59 4.10 18.99
C LYS A 44 -0.51 3.22 18.36
N VAL A 45 0.60 3.82 17.97
CA VAL A 45 1.70 3.14 17.27
C VAL A 45 3.02 3.37 17.98
N LYS A 46 3.87 2.36 17.98
CA LYS A 46 5.27 2.48 18.34
C LYS A 46 6.07 2.83 17.10
N LEU A 47 6.86 3.89 17.17
CA LEU A 47 7.73 4.32 16.08
C LEU A 47 9.18 3.97 16.37
N SER A 48 9.80 3.23 15.49
CA SER A 48 11.24 2.95 15.47
C SER A 48 11.84 3.42 14.16
N THR A 49 12.61 4.50 14.19
CA THR A 49 13.24 5.06 12.99
C THR A 49 14.59 5.68 13.32
N PRO A 50 15.64 5.42 12.49
CA PRO A 50 16.95 6.07 12.65
C PRO A 50 16.99 7.47 12.01
N VAL A 51 16.05 7.79 11.08
CA VAL A 51 16.06 9.03 10.29
C VAL A 51 14.65 9.60 10.15
N LEU A 52 14.56 10.89 9.84
CA LEU A 52 13.28 11.60 9.54
C LEU A 52 12.22 11.48 10.64
N ARG A 53 12.67 11.44 11.91
CA ARG A 53 11.74 11.29 13.04
C ARG A 53 10.67 12.39 13.09
N PRO A 54 10.99 13.68 12.93
CA PRO A 54 9.99 14.75 12.93
C PRO A 54 8.95 14.59 11.83
N GLU A 55 9.37 14.18 10.65
CA GLU A 55 8.49 13.95 9.49
C GLU A 55 7.55 12.78 9.74
N TRP A 56 8.03 11.72 10.39
CA TRP A 56 7.21 10.58 10.80
C TRP A 56 6.17 10.98 11.86
N GLU A 57 6.56 11.81 12.83
CA GLU A 57 5.63 12.31 13.84
C GLU A 57 4.48 13.10 13.21
N VAL A 58 4.80 13.98 12.26
CA VAL A 58 3.80 14.75 11.50
C VAL A 58 2.91 13.82 10.65
N PHE A 59 3.51 12.83 9.98
CA PHE A 59 2.76 11.86 9.19
C PHE A 59 1.75 11.09 10.04
N ILE A 60 2.19 10.54 11.19
CA ILE A 60 1.35 9.76 12.09
C ILE A 60 0.21 10.63 12.66
N MET A 61 0.51 11.85 13.12
CA MET A 61 -0.50 12.77 13.63
C MET A 61 -1.55 13.13 12.58
N ASN A 62 -1.12 13.44 11.35
CA ASN A 62 -2.02 13.77 10.25
C ASN A 62 -2.91 12.59 9.83
N ALA A 63 -2.43 11.37 10.02
CA ALA A 63 -3.19 10.15 9.81
C ALA A 63 -4.10 9.76 10.98
N GLY A 64 -4.21 10.60 12.01
CA GLY A 64 -5.03 10.36 13.19
C GLY A 64 -4.41 9.43 14.23
N GLY A 65 -3.10 9.19 14.15
CA GLY A 65 -2.36 8.33 15.06
C GLY A 65 -1.71 9.07 16.24
N GLU A 66 -1.26 8.29 17.20
CA GLU A 66 -0.51 8.73 18.38
C GLU A 66 0.70 7.85 18.57
N ILE A 67 1.87 8.44 18.81
CA ILE A 67 3.10 7.71 19.11
C ILE A 67 3.15 7.38 20.60
N VAL A 68 3.34 6.11 20.90
CA VAL A 68 3.46 5.58 22.26
C VAL A 68 4.67 4.66 22.38
N GLU A 69 5.17 4.47 23.58
CA GLU A 69 6.35 3.59 23.83
C GLU A 69 6.02 2.11 23.64
N HIS A 70 4.80 1.73 23.99
CA HIS A 70 4.35 0.34 23.94
C HIS A 70 3.06 0.24 23.14
N SER A 71 3.08 -0.48 22.04
CA SER A 71 1.92 -0.78 21.22
C SER A 71 2.13 -2.09 20.48
N SER A 72 1.02 -2.78 20.19
CA SER A 72 1.02 -3.94 19.28
C SER A 72 1.16 -3.52 17.81
N SER A 73 0.85 -2.26 17.52
CA SER A 73 1.02 -1.68 16.18
C SER A 73 2.36 -0.95 16.11
N VAL A 74 3.18 -1.30 15.13
CA VAL A 74 4.55 -0.82 15.02
C VAL A 74 4.81 -0.26 13.62
N ILE A 75 5.45 0.90 13.58
CA ILE A 75 6.10 1.44 12.37
C ILE A 75 7.61 1.32 12.59
N GLU A 76 8.24 0.52 11.76
CA GLU A 76 9.66 0.20 11.84
C GLU A 76 10.36 0.62 10.56
N VAL A 77 11.38 1.44 10.71
CA VAL A 77 12.24 1.92 9.62
C VAL A 77 13.66 1.43 9.86
N GLU A 78 14.25 0.81 8.86
CA GLU A 78 15.60 0.26 8.90
C GLU A 78 16.40 0.73 7.69
N LEU A 79 17.63 1.19 7.92
CA LEU A 79 18.59 1.44 6.85
C LEU A 79 19.39 0.18 6.59
N VAL A 80 19.40 -0.26 5.34
CA VAL A 80 20.07 -1.50 4.89
C VAL A 80 21.16 -1.16 3.87
N PRO A 81 22.24 -1.96 3.77
CA PRO A 81 23.34 -1.70 2.83
C PRO A 81 22.94 -1.74 1.36
N SER A 82 21.98 -2.60 1.01
CA SER A 82 21.51 -2.77 -0.35
C SER A 82 20.12 -3.38 -0.39
N ILE A 83 19.44 -3.19 -1.52
CA ILE A 83 18.20 -3.88 -1.88
C ILE A 83 18.44 -4.55 -3.22
N ASP A 84 18.47 -5.86 -3.25
CA ASP A 84 18.91 -6.66 -4.41
C ASP A 84 18.00 -6.49 -5.62
N GLU A 85 16.71 -6.24 -5.40
CA GLU A 85 15.72 -6.02 -6.45
C GLU A 85 15.84 -4.64 -7.13
N ALA A 86 16.58 -3.70 -6.53
CA ALA A 86 16.76 -2.37 -7.08
C ALA A 86 17.68 -2.38 -8.29
N ARG A 87 17.12 -2.14 -9.47
CA ARG A 87 17.86 -2.09 -10.74
C ARG A 87 18.35 -0.68 -11.10
N LEU A 88 17.57 0.32 -10.72
CA LEU A 88 17.80 1.74 -10.99
C LEU A 88 17.72 2.50 -9.67
N ASN A 89 18.44 3.63 -9.60
CA ASN A 89 18.41 4.54 -8.44
C ASN A 89 18.58 3.82 -7.09
N ARG A 90 19.66 3.06 -6.96
CA ARG A 90 19.93 2.23 -5.79
C ARG A 90 19.92 3.00 -4.47
N ASP A 91 20.37 4.27 -4.49
CA ASP A 91 20.39 5.14 -3.32
C ASP A 91 18.99 5.58 -2.87
N GLU A 92 18.01 5.53 -3.76
CA GLU A 92 16.60 5.85 -3.48
C GLU A 92 15.75 4.59 -3.26
N ALA A 93 16.37 3.42 -3.32
CA ALA A 93 15.66 2.15 -3.20
C ALA A 93 15.09 1.95 -1.80
N TYR A 94 13.89 1.44 -1.77
CA TYR A 94 13.22 1.04 -0.52
C TYR A 94 12.34 -0.19 -0.74
N ARG A 95 12.11 -0.90 0.35
CA ARG A 95 11.12 -1.97 0.44
C ARG A 95 10.11 -1.59 1.50
N LEU A 96 8.84 -1.62 1.15
CA LEU A 96 7.73 -1.30 2.03
C LEU A 96 6.85 -2.53 2.20
N SER A 97 6.56 -2.87 3.44
CA SER A 97 5.61 -3.91 3.79
C SER A 97 4.61 -3.36 4.81
N VAL A 98 3.34 -3.48 4.49
CA VAL A 98 2.24 -3.09 5.38
C VAL A 98 1.45 -4.34 5.73
N SER A 99 1.27 -4.59 7.01
CA SER A 99 0.39 -5.63 7.55
C SER A 99 -0.59 -5.03 8.54
N ASN A 100 -1.52 -5.82 9.07
CA ASN A 100 -2.54 -5.28 9.99
C ASN A 100 -1.95 -4.68 11.29
N LYS A 101 -0.72 -5.06 11.69
CA LYS A 101 -0.07 -4.61 12.94
C LYS A 101 1.31 -4.00 12.73
N ARG A 102 1.85 -4.05 11.53
CA ARG A 102 3.21 -3.58 11.28
C ARG A 102 3.33 -2.91 9.92
N ILE A 103 3.98 -1.76 9.91
CA ILE A 103 4.56 -1.15 8.72
C ILE A 103 6.06 -1.30 8.85
N LYS A 104 6.69 -2.01 7.92
CA LYS A 104 8.14 -2.15 7.85
C LYS A 104 8.67 -1.48 6.59
N ILE A 105 9.67 -0.63 6.77
CA ILE A 105 10.39 0.03 5.68
C ILE A 105 11.86 -0.34 5.81
N GLU A 106 12.42 -0.84 4.73
CA GLU A 106 13.85 -1.02 4.54
C GLU A 106 14.28 -0.11 3.40
N ALA A 107 15.26 0.73 3.63
CA ALA A 107 15.78 1.67 2.63
C ALA A 107 17.30 1.73 2.69
N VAL A 108 17.92 2.05 1.58
CA VAL A 108 19.40 2.19 1.50
C VAL A 108 19.84 3.51 2.10
N THR A 109 19.05 4.56 1.90
CA THR A 109 19.33 5.91 2.38
C THR A 109 18.10 6.59 2.96
N GLU A 110 18.30 7.73 3.61
CA GLU A 110 17.23 8.61 4.07
C GLU A 110 16.28 9.02 2.92
N GLN A 111 16.79 9.22 1.72
CA GLN A 111 16.00 9.53 0.53
C GLN A 111 15.02 8.38 0.20
N GLY A 112 15.47 7.14 0.32
CA GLY A 112 14.60 5.97 0.16
C GLY A 112 13.49 5.92 1.21
N VAL A 113 13.79 6.27 2.47
CA VAL A 113 12.77 6.40 3.54
C VAL A 113 11.75 7.47 3.20
N TYR A 114 12.21 8.61 2.71
CA TYR A 114 11.33 9.71 2.26
C TYR A 114 10.34 9.23 1.18
N TRP A 115 10.82 8.52 0.16
CA TRP A 115 9.97 7.98 -0.90
C TRP A 115 8.99 6.92 -0.40
N ALA A 116 9.40 6.06 0.53
CA ALA A 116 8.50 5.12 1.19
C ALA A 116 7.37 5.85 1.93
N MET A 117 7.68 6.95 2.63
CA MET A 117 6.69 7.79 3.31
C MET A 117 5.72 8.43 2.33
N GLN A 118 6.19 8.92 1.17
CA GLN A 118 5.31 9.46 0.12
C GLN A 118 4.36 8.38 -0.43
N THR A 119 4.84 7.16 -0.59
CA THR A 119 4.00 6.03 -0.99
C THR A 119 2.92 5.75 0.06
N LEU A 120 3.26 5.75 1.34
CA LEU A 120 2.28 5.59 2.43
C LEU A 120 1.22 6.69 2.42
N ARG A 121 1.60 7.95 2.18
CA ARG A 121 0.65 9.07 2.05
C ARG A 121 -0.33 8.88 0.90
N GLN A 122 0.13 8.35 -0.22
CA GLN A 122 -0.74 8.05 -1.37
C GLN A 122 -1.71 6.91 -1.07
N LEU A 123 -1.28 5.90 -0.34
CA LEU A 123 -2.12 4.79 0.09
C LEU A 123 -3.19 5.23 1.08
N GLU A 124 -2.85 6.12 2.02
CA GLU A 124 -3.77 6.72 2.99
C GLU A 124 -4.87 7.54 2.31
N GLN A 125 -4.52 8.42 1.39
CA GLN A 125 -5.46 9.30 0.70
C GLN A 125 -6.55 8.56 -0.08
N LYS A 126 -6.31 7.33 -0.49
CA LYS A 126 -7.27 6.54 -1.27
C LYS A 126 -8.37 5.88 -0.44
N LYS A 127 -8.23 5.81 0.88
CA LYS A 127 -9.13 5.04 1.76
C LYS A 127 -10.05 5.86 2.66
N GLY A 128 -10.02 7.19 2.58
CA GLY A 128 -10.94 8.08 3.33
C GLY A 128 -10.49 8.39 4.77
N LYS A 129 -11.42 8.93 5.59
CA LYS A 129 -11.13 9.53 6.91
C LYS A 129 -10.55 8.58 7.97
N GLU A 130 -10.72 7.28 7.83
CA GLU A 130 -10.00 6.31 8.64
C GLU A 130 -8.72 5.97 7.88
N ALA A 131 -7.58 6.28 8.47
CA ALA A 131 -6.28 6.02 7.87
C ALA A 131 -6.02 4.50 7.85
N LEU A 132 -6.67 3.84 6.92
CA LEU A 132 -6.49 2.43 6.60
C LEU A 132 -5.47 2.34 5.48
N LEU A 133 -4.31 1.81 5.81
CA LEU A 133 -3.28 1.51 4.82
C LEU A 133 -3.44 0.06 4.37
N PRO A 134 -3.56 -0.20 3.07
CA PRO A 134 -3.64 -1.56 2.57
C PRO A 134 -2.34 -2.33 2.87
N ASP A 135 -2.47 -3.62 3.09
CA ASP A 135 -1.31 -4.52 3.21
C ASP A 135 -0.64 -4.64 1.83
N VAL A 136 0.48 -3.98 1.67
CA VAL A 136 1.23 -3.89 0.41
C VAL A 136 2.67 -4.31 0.65
N ARG A 137 3.23 -5.08 -0.28
CA ARG A 137 4.68 -5.30 -0.41
C ARG A 137 5.18 -4.62 -1.67
N LEU A 138 6.12 -3.76 -1.50
CA LEU A 138 6.83 -3.08 -2.57
C LEU A 138 8.30 -3.48 -2.57
#